data_757dc30d0bfc4b46f460b4dcbb33051b
#
_entry.id   757dc30d0bfc4b46f460b4dcbb33051b
#
_cell.length_a   1.000
_cell.length_b   1.000
_cell.length_c   1.000
_cell.angle_alpha   90.00
_cell.angle_beta   90.00
_cell.angle_gamma   90.00
#
_symmetry.space_group_name_H-M   'P 1'
#
loop_
_entity.id
_entity.type
_entity.pdbx_description
1 polymer ?
#
loop_
_entity_poly.entity_id
_entity_poly.type
_entity_poly.pdbx_seq_one_letter_code
_entity_poly.pdbx_strand_id
1 'polypeptide(L)'
;MNKFYITNSIPYVNAAPHIGHALEFIQSDVINRHHRLMGDEVLYLCGSDENAIKNVQAAEKAGQDIQDFINEHAFEFQKLAVSLNITFDIFQKGSSDNHHKASQKLWELCEKNGDIYKKSYTGLYCVGCEEFKSPTDLNENGECPEHPGKKLEEVREENYFFKLSNYQDKLLALIQ
;
A
#
# COMPACT_ATOMS: atom_id res chain seq x y z
N MET A 1 -8.02 -16.98 -26.04
CA MET A 1 -8.48 -16.07 -24.98
C MET A 1 -7.23 -15.68 -24.20
N ASN A 2 -6.86 -14.42 -24.22
CA ASN A 2 -5.70 -13.94 -23.45
C ASN A 2 -6.13 -13.76 -22.00
N LYS A 3 -5.15 -13.82 -21.06
CA LYS A 3 -5.37 -13.48 -19.66
C LYS A 3 -4.89 -12.06 -19.40
N PHE A 4 -5.72 -11.26 -18.77
CA PHE A 4 -5.39 -9.89 -18.41
C PHE A 4 -5.64 -9.67 -16.90
N TYR A 5 -4.64 -9.14 -16.21
CA TYR A 5 -4.72 -8.83 -14.79
C TYR A 5 -4.51 -7.35 -14.57
N ILE A 6 -5.40 -6.73 -13.81
CA ILE A 6 -5.31 -5.30 -13.47
C ILE A 6 -5.53 -5.08 -11.97
N THR A 7 -4.75 -4.18 -11.40
CA THR A 7 -4.88 -3.75 -10.01
C THR A 7 -4.92 -2.24 -9.92
N ASN A 8 -5.60 -1.73 -8.88
CA ASN A 8 -5.45 -0.35 -8.42
C ASN A 8 -4.37 -0.26 -7.34
N SER A 9 -3.86 0.94 -7.07
CA SER A 9 -3.30 1.21 -5.76
C SER A 9 -4.37 1.01 -4.68
N ILE A 10 -3.94 0.51 -3.53
CA ILE A 10 -4.83 0.31 -2.38
C ILE A 10 -4.74 1.55 -1.48
N PRO A 11 -5.84 2.30 -1.29
CA PRO A 11 -5.82 3.51 -0.46
C PRO A 11 -5.71 3.18 1.02
N TYR A 12 -5.05 4.07 1.78
CA TYR A 12 -5.19 4.09 3.23
C TYR A 12 -6.62 4.45 3.63
N VAL A 13 -7.09 3.81 4.70
CA VAL A 13 -8.45 4.02 5.22
C VAL A 13 -8.47 5.02 6.39
N ASN A 14 -7.62 6.01 6.35
CA ASN A 14 -7.48 7.06 7.35
C ASN A 14 -8.46 8.24 7.19
N ALA A 15 -9.22 8.25 6.10
CA ALA A 15 -10.26 9.23 5.80
C ALA A 15 -11.22 8.69 4.75
N ALA A 16 -12.36 9.40 4.57
CA ALA A 16 -13.32 9.12 3.51
C ALA A 16 -12.68 9.25 2.11
N PRO A 17 -13.15 8.47 1.11
CA PRO A 17 -12.67 8.57 -0.25
C PRO A 17 -12.93 9.95 -0.86
N HIS A 18 -12.05 10.37 -1.76
CA HIS A 18 -12.16 11.63 -2.49
C HIS A 18 -12.13 11.40 -4.01
N ILE A 19 -12.29 12.48 -4.79
CA ILE A 19 -12.36 12.42 -6.25
C ILE A 19 -11.13 11.81 -6.92
N GLY A 20 -9.95 11.89 -6.30
CA GLY A 20 -8.73 11.24 -6.80
C GLY A 20 -8.86 9.70 -6.82
N HIS A 21 -9.43 9.13 -5.75
CA HIS A 21 -9.72 7.69 -5.69
C HIS A 21 -10.79 7.29 -6.73
N ALA A 22 -11.82 8.12 -6.90
CA ALA A 22 -12.83 7.90 -7.92
C ALA A 22 -12.23 7.88 -9.33
N LEU A 23 -11.32 8.80 -9.65
CA LEU A 23 -10.62 8.86 -10.92
C LEU A 23 -9.84 7.58 -11.20
N GLU A 24 -9.07 7.11 -10.24
CA GLU A 24 -8.26 5.90 -10.37
C GLU A 24 -9.13 4.65 -10.59
N PHE A 25 -10.22 4.51 -9.83
CA PHE A 25 -11.17 3.41 -9.99
C PHE A 25 -11.81 3.41 -11.39
N ILE A 26 -12.23 4.59 -11.87
CA ILE A 26 -12.83 4.73 -13.21
C ILE A 26 -11.81 4.38 -14.31
N GLN A 27 -10.59 4.89 -14.22
CA GLN A 27 -9.55 4.61 -15.23
C GLN A 27 -9.26 3.11 -15.33
N SER A 28 -9.10 2.43 -14.20
CA SER A 28 -8.86 0.98 -14.17
C SER A 28 -10.07 0.20 -14.68
N ASP A 29 -11.30 0.63 -14.34
CA ASP A 29 -12.50 -0.06 -14.81
C ASP A 29 -12.73 0.12 -16.32
N VAL A 30 -12.35 1.25 -16.88
CA VAL A 30 -12.37 1.45 -18.36
C VAL A 30 -11.47 0.44 -19.04
N ILE A 31 -10.25 0.26 -18.54
CA ILE A 31 -9.28 -0.73 -19.07
C ILE A 31 -9.84 -2.16 -18.92
N ASN A 32 -10.35 -2.49 -17.72
CA ASN A 32 -10.98 -3.77 -17.43
C ASN A 32 -12.12 -4.07 -18.41
N ARG A 33 -13.05 -3.14 -18.58
CA ARG A 33 -14.19 -3.30 -19.52
C ARG A 33 -13.75 -3.44 -20.95
N HIS A 34 -12.73 -2.68 -21.38
CA HIS A 34 -12.15 -2.79 -22.72
C HIS A 34 -11.67 -4.21 -22.99
N HIS A 35 -10.82 -4.77 -22.11
CA HIS A 35 -10.30 -6.13 -22.26
C HIS A 35 -11.41 -7.20 -22.26
N ARG A 36 -12.41 -7.04 -21.40
CA ARG A 36 -13.59 -7.95 -21.42
C ARG A 36 -14.36 -7.88 -22.73
N LEU A 37 -14.54 -6.68 -23.30
CA LEU A 37 -15.20 -6.51 -24.60
C LEU A 37 -14.38 -7.13 -25.76
N MET A 38 -13.04 -7.15 -25.64
CA MET A 38 -12.16 -7.82 -26.60
C MET A 38 -12.15 -9.34 -26.43
N GLY A 39 -12.83 -9.90 -25.44
CA GLY A 39 -12.92 -11.34 -25.20
C GLY A 39 -11.80 -11.92 -24.35
N ASP A 40 -11.04 -11.08 -23.65
CA ASP A 40 -10.01 -11.53 -22.72
C ASP A 40 -10.61 -12.03 -21.41
N GLU A 41 -9.94 -13.00 -20.77
CA GLU A 41 -10.21 -13.43 -19.38
C GLU A 41 -9.56 -12.42 -18.44
N VAL A 42 -10.37 -11.58 -17.80
CA VAL A 42 -9.89 -10.48 -16.97
C VAL A 42 -10.09 -10.78 -15.49
N LEU A 43 -9.05 -10.54 -14.69
CA LEU A 43 -9.12 -10.44 -13.22
C LEU A 43 -8.79 -9.02 -12.81
N TYR A 44 -9.77 -8.31 -12.24
CA TYR A 44 -9.61 -6.95 -11.71
C TYR A 44 -9.65 -6.97 -10.19
N LEU A 45 -8.53 -6.65 -9.56
CA LEU A 45 -8.35 -6.59 -8.11
C LEU A 45 -8.30 -5.15 -7.65
N CYS A 46 -9.16 -4.83 -6.70
CA CYS A 46 -9.17 -3.60 -5.93
C CYS A 46 -8.93 -3.94 -4.45
N GLY A 47 -8.70 -2.95 -3.60
CA GLY A 47 -8.51 -3.21 -2.17
C GLY A 47 -8.34 -1.94 -1.35
N SER A 48 -7.96 -2.14 -0.10
CA SER A 48 -7.66 -1.09 0.87
C SER A 48 -6.49 -1.48 1.77
N ASP A 49 -5.71 -0.47 2.21
CA ASP A 49 -4.58 -0.64 3.12
C ASP A 49 -4.96 -0.19 4.52
N GLU A 50 -5.23 -1.17 5.39
CA GLU A 50 -5.58 -0.97 6.79
C GLU A 50 -4.35 -0.96 7.71
N ASN A 51 -3.17 -1.40 7.24
CA ASN A 51 -2.00 -1.65 8.09
C ASN A 51 -1.04 -0.45 8.23
N ALA A 52 -1.52 0.77 8.02
CA ALA A 52 -0.71 1.98 8.11
C ALA A 52 -0.81 2.68 9.47
N ILE A 53 0.28 3.27 9.94
CA ILE A 53 0.30 4.09 11.17
C ILE A 53 -0.67 5.28 11.07
N LYS A 54 -0.90 5.81 9.86
CA LYS A 54 -1.87 6.88 9.59
C LYS A 54 -3.29 6.51 10.00
N ASN A 55 -3.66 5.24 9.83
CA ASN A 55 -4.99 4.75 10.23
C ASN A 55 -5.13 4.76 11.76
N VAL A 56 -4.08 4.35 12.48
CA VAL A 56 -4.05 4.38 13.95
C VAL A 56 -4.20 5.81 14.46
N GLN A 57 -3.39 6.74 13.94
CA GLN A 57 -3.44 8.16 14.32
C GLN A 57 -4.80 8.80 14.01
N ALA A 58 -5.44 8.42 12.89
CA ALA A 58 -6.75 8.92 12.52
C ALA A 58 -7.85 8.39 13.46
N ALA A 59 -7.82 7.10 13.81
CA ALA A 59 -8.75 6.49 14.75
C ALA A 59 -8.63 7.10 16.17
N GLU A 60 -7.39 7.28 16.66
CA GLU A 60 -7.13 7.96 17.93
C GLU A 60 -7.68 9.39 17.95
N LYS A 61 -7.45 10.15 16.88
CA LYS A 61 -7.97 11.51 16.72
C LYS A 61 -9.49 11.55 16.68
N ALA A 62 -10.12 10.51 16.12
CA ALA A 62 -11.58 10.37 16.07
C ALA A 62 -12.16 9.84 17.39
N GLY A 63 -11.33 9.33 18.31
CA GLY A 63 -11.78 8.71 19.55
C GLY A 63 -12.51 7.38 19.31
N GLN A 64 -12.19 6.66 18.25
CA GLN A 64 -12.80 5.40 17.85
C GLN A 64 -11.83 4.22 18.06
N ASP A 65 -12.40 3.03 18.24
CA ASP A 65 -11.62 1.79 18.14
C ASP A 65 -11.02 1.67 16.75
N ILE A 66 -9.76 1.25 16.66
CA ILE A 66 -9.04 1.17 15.38
C ILE A 66 -9.70 0.20 14.40
N GLN A 67 -10.17 -0.96 14.89
CA GLN A 67 -10.77 -1.96 14.03
C GLN A 67 -12.11 -1.49 13.45
N ASP A 68 -12.92 -0.81 14.25
CA ASP A 68 -14.20 -0.24 13.83
C ASP A 68 -13.95 0.88 12.81
N PHE A 69 -13.00 1.78 13.10
CA PHE A 69 -12.62 2.89 12.22
C PHE A 69 -12.17 2.40 10.83
N ILE A 70 -11.22 1.47 10.76
CA ILE A 70 -10.72 0.96 9.46
C ILE A 70 -11.78 0.17 8.69
N ASN A 71 -12.66 -0.56 9.38
CA ASN A 71 -13.76 -1.28 8.74
C ASN A 71 -14.78 -0.33 8.12
N GLU A 72 -15.14 0.72 8.84
CA GLU A 72 -16.08 1.74 8.36
C GLU A 72 -15.54 2.42 7.09
N HIS A 73 -14.30 2.90 7.13
CA HIS A 73 -13.69 3.58 5.99
C HIS A 73 -13.44 2.64 4.80
N ALA A 74 -12.99 1.40 5.03
CA ALA A 74 -12.87 0.42 3.95
C ALA A 74 -14.22 0.16 3.25
N PHE A 75 -15.31 0.17 4.02
CA PHE A 75 -16.66 0.04 3.46
C PHE A 75 -17.09 1.27 2.64
N GLU A 76 -16.63 2.47 3.01
CA GLU A 76 -16.88 3.68 2.21
C GLU A 76 -16.22 3.61 0.83
N PHE A 77 -15.01 3.05 0.72
CA PHE A 77 -14.37 2.79 -0.57
C PHE A 77 -15.16 1.78 -1.41
N GLN A 78 -15.69 0.73 -0.80
CA GLN A 78 -16.57 -0.20 -1.50
C GLN A 78 -17.86 0.47 -1.99
N LYS A 79 -18.48 1.32 -1.16
CA LYS A 79 -19.66 2.11 -1.56
C LYS A 79 -19.35 3.06 -2.72
N LEU A 80 -18.18 3.72 -2.70
CA LEU A 80 -17.74 4.56 -3.82
C LEU A 80 -17.66 3.74 -5.10
N ALA A 81 -17.02 2.58 -5.09
CA ALA A 81 -16.94 1.70 -6.24
C ALA A 81 -18.31 1.29 -6.77
N VAL A 82 -19.23 0.91 -5.89
CA VAL A 82 -20.62 0.58 -6.26
C VAL A 82 -21.33 1.78 -6.90
N SER A 83 -21.19 2.98 -6.30
CA SER A 83 -21.85 4.20 -6.80
C SER A 83 -21.33 4.62 -8.19
N LEU A 84 -20.10 4.30 -8.50
CA LEU A 84 -19.46 4.53 -9.80
C LEU A 84 -19.65 3.36 -10.79
N ASN A 85 -20.41 2.32 -10.40
CA ASN A 85 -20.60 1.11 -11.20
C ASN A 85 -19.29 0.42 -11.62
N ILE A 86 -18.30 0.40 -10.73
CA ILE A 86 -17.01 -0.27 -10.94
C ILE A 86 -17.20 -1.79 -10.86
N THR A 87 -16.59 -2.52 -11.78
CA THR A 87 -16.78 -3.97 -11.96
C THR A 87 -15.57 -4.80 -11.56
N PHE A 88 -14.97 -4.51 -10.38
CA PHE A 88 -13.88 -5.34 -9.84
C PHE A 88 -14.40 -6.74 -9.47
N ASP A 89 -13.52 -7.74 -9.56
CA ASP A 89 -13.80 -9.13 -9.20
C ASP A 89 -13.51 -9.40 -7.72
N ILE A 90 -12.47 -8.73 -7.19
CA ILE A 90 -12.01 -8.93 -5.82
C ILE A 90 -11.76 -7.56 -5.18
N PHE A 91 -12.28 -7.37 -3.95
CA PHE A 91 -11.86 -6.29 -3.06
C PHE A 91 -11.07 -6.90 -1.91
N GLN A 92 -9.74 -6.72 -1.94
CA GLN A 92 -8.81 -7.29 -0.96
C GLN A 92 -8.51 -6.28 0.13
N LYS A 93 -8.83 -6.63 1.37
CA LYS A 93 -8.41 -5.86 2.55
C LYS A 93 -7.03 -6.32 3.02
N GLY A 94 -6.12 -5.37 3.30
CA GLY A 94 -4.81 -5.65 3.92
C GLY A 94 -4.91 -6.29 5.31
N SER A 95 -6.01 -6.05 6.03
CA SER A 95 -6.31 -6.64 7.34
C SER A 95 -6.98 -8.02 7.29
N SER A 96 -7.21 -8.59 6.12
CA SER A 96 -7.89 -9.89 6.00
C SER A 96 -6.99 -11.06 6.36
N ASP A 97 -7.57 -12.13 6.91
CA ASP A 97 -6.87 -13.37 7.23
C ASP A 97 -6.16 -13.98 6.01
N ASN A 98 -6.76 -13.87 4.83
CA ASN A 98 -6.19 -14.36 3.59
C ASN A 98 -4.89 -13.61 3.25
N HIS A 99 -4.91 -12.28 3.35
CA HIS A 99 -3.73 -11.44 3.14
C HIS A 99 -2.63 -11.75 4.17
N HIS A 100 -2.98 -11.84 5.44
CA HIS A 100 -2.03 -12.17 6.51
C HIS A 100 -1.34 -13.51 6.27
N LYS A 101 -2.09 -14.57 5.95
CA LYS A 101 -1.53 -15.89 5.64
C LYS A 101 -0.59 -15.86 4.43
N ALA A 102 -0.96 -15.12 3.38
CA ALA A 102 -0.14 -14.99 2.18
C ALA A 102 1.16 -14.22 2.47
N SER A 103 1.08 -13.11 3.22
CA SER A 103 2.24 -12.31 3.62
C SER A 103 3.19 -13.07 4.52
N GLN A 104 2.66 -13.80 5.51
CA GLN A 104 3.45 -14.67 6.38
C GLN A 104 4.16 -15.75 5.57
N LYS A 105 3.46 -16.36 4.62
CA LYS A 105 4.05 -17.39 3.76
C LYS A 105 5.17 -16.85 2.89
N LEU A 106 5.00 -15.67 2.32
CA LEU A 106 6.05 -15.01 1.54
C LEU A 106 7.27 -14.69 2.42
N TRP A 107 7.02 -14.18 3.63
CA TRP A 107 8.08 -13.92 4.62
C TRP A 107 8.89 -15.17 4.92
N GLU A 108 8.23 -16.29 5.27
CA GLU A 108 8.88 -17.56 5.54
C GLU A 108 9.78 -18.02 4.38
N LEU A 109 9.31 -17.85 3.13
CA LEU A 109 10.07 -18.22 1.94
C LEU A 109 11.32 -17.35 1.78
N CYS A 110 11.20 -16.03 1.99
CA CYS A 110 12.33 -15.10 1.95
C CYS A 110 13.34 -15.39 3.06
N GLU A 111 12.88 -15.68 4.28
CA GLU A 111 13.74 -16.04 5.41
C GLU A 111 14.49 -17.35 5.12
N LYS A 112 13.79 -18.39 4.66
CA LYS A 112 14.38 -19.67 4.28
C LYS A 112 15.42 -19.53 3.16
N ASN A 113 15.22 -18.58 2.24
CA ASN A 113 16.18 -18.26 1.18
C ASN A 113 17.39 -17.45 1.67
N GLY A 114 17.37 -16.99 2.93
CA GLY A 114 18.43 -16.19 3.52
C GLY A 114 18.41 -14.70 3.14
N ASP A 115 17.28 -14.22 2.62
CA ASP A 115 17.11 -12.83 2.17
C ASP A 115 16.68 -11.88 3.29
N ILE A 116 16.31 -12.39 4.45
CA ILE A 116 15.93 -11.61 5.63
C ILE A 116 17.07 -11.59 6.64
N TYR A 117 17.36 -10.42 7.20
CA TYR A 117 18.33 -10.25 8.30
C TYR A 117 17.86 -9.20 9.28
N LYS A 118 18.33 -9.30 10.53
CA LYS A 118 18.09 -8.30 11.58
C LYS A 118 19.22 -7.29 11.65
N LYS A 119 18.90 -6.04 11.88
CA LYS A 119 19.85 -4.97 12.12
C LYS A 119 19.23 -3.89 12.99
N SER A 120 20.01 -3.37 13.94
CA SER A 120 19.65 -2.13 14.64
C SER A 120 19.81 -0.95 13.69
N TYR A 121 18.81 -0.13 13.60
CA TYR A 121 18.78 1.06 12.77
C TYR A 121 18.37 2.27 13.61
N THR A 122 19.03 3.39 13.36
CA THR A 122 18.65 4.70 13.92
C THR A 122 18.56 5.67 12.75
N GLY A 123 17.43 6.34 12.60
CA GLY A 123 17.22 7.27 11.49
C GLY A 123 16.09 8.23 11.74
N LEU A 124 16.00 9.23 10.87
CA LEU A 124 14.92 10.20 10.86
C LEU A 124 13.73 9.65 10.06
N TYR A 125 12.60 9.47 10.71
CA TYR A 125 11.40 8.91 10.11
C TYR A 125 10.41 10.00 9.75
N CYS A 126 9.94 10.01 8.51
CA CYS A 126 8.87 10.87 8.05
C CYS A 126 7.54 10.13 8.12
N VAL A 127 6.69 10.48 9.08
CA VAL A 127 5.36 9.88 9.24
C VAL A 127 4.47 10.10 7.99
N GLY A 128 4.68 11.20 7.28
CA GLY A 128 3.94 11.50 6.06
C GLY A 128 4.26 10.57 4.89
N CYS A 129 5.56 10.27 4.68
CA CYS A 129 6.02 9.32 3.67
C CYS A 129 5.96 7.86 4.15
N GLU A 130 5.88 7.63 5.47
CA GLU A 130 6.08 6.32 6.12
C GLU A 130 7.45 5.71 5.78
N GLU A 131 8.49 6.54 5.83
CA GLU A 131 9.82 6.19 5.31
C GLU A 131 10.91 6.86 6.15
N PHE A 132 12.00 6.14 6.37
CA PHE A 132 13.22 6.73 6.91
C PHE A 132 13.88 7.63 5.85
N LYS A 133 14.32 8.79 6.27
CA LYS A 133 15.05 9.77 5.45
C LYS A 133 16.53 9.77 5.79
N SER A 134 17.36 9.71 4.77
CA SER A 134 18.79 9.99 4.92
C SER A 134 19.03 11.52 4.94
N PRO A 135 20.17 12.01 5.43
CA PRO A 135 20.47 13.44 5.38
C PRO A 135 20.43 14.04 3.96
N THR A 136 20.67 13.22 2.93
CA THR A 136 20.64 13.63 1.52
C THR A 136 19.19 13.75 0.96
N ASP A 137 18.22 13.19 1.66
CA ASP A 137 16.81 13.22 1.26
C ASP A 137 16.06 14.41 1.88
N LEU A 138 16.75 15.21 2.68
CA LEU A 138 16.18 16.37 3.36
C LEU A 138 16.41 17.66 2.57
N ASN A 139 15.49 18.60 2.72
CA ASN A 139 15.67 19.95 2.18
C ASN A 139 16.71 20.76 3.01
N GLU A 140 16.98 21.99 2.59
CA GLU A 140 17.94 22.91 3.25
C GLU A 140 17.59 23.22 4.72
N ASN A 141 16.30 23.05 5.11
CA ASN A 141 15.82 23.23 6.48
C ASN A 141 15.89 21.95 7.31
N GLY A 142 16.38 20.85 6.77
CA GLY A 142 16.42 19.53 7.44
C GLY A 142 15.05 18.84 7.51
N GLU A 143 14.13 19.20 6.64
CA GLU A 143 12.76 18.66 6.58
C GLU A 143 12.57 17.73 5.38
N CYS A 144 11.57 16.87 5.44
CA CYS A 144 11.13 16.07 4.30
C CYS A 144 10.57 16.99 3.19
N PRO A 145 11.10 16.95 1.96
CA PRO A 145 10.61 17.79 0.85
C PRO A 145 9.13 17.57 0.51
N GLU A 146 8.66 16.33 0.65
CA GLU A 146 7.27 15.94 0.40
C GLU A 146 6.30 16.43 1.50
N HIS A 147 6.83 16.69 2.71
CA HIS A 147 6.04 17.09 3.87
C HIS A 147 6.72 18.24 4.62
N PRO A 148 6.85 19.42 3.99
CA PRO A 148 7.49 20.57 4.60
C PRO A 148 6.71 21.03 5.85
N GLY A 149 7.44 21.46 6.87
CA GLY A 149 6.87 21.89 8.16
C GLY A 149 6.46 20.75 9.10
N LYS A 150 6.58 19.48 8.68
CA LYS A 150 6.38 18.33 9.57
C LYS A 150 7.71 17.91 10.18
N LYS A 151 7.73 17.79 11.52
CA LYS A 151 8.89 17.31 12.24
C LYS A 151 9.16 15.86 11.90
N LEU A 152 10.43 15.53 11.62
CA LEU A 152 10.89 14.16 11.53
C LEU A 152 11.07 13.58 12.94
N GLU A 153 10.77 12.31 13.08
CA GLU A 153 10.94 11.57 14.34
C GLU A 153 12.25 10.78 14.32
N GLU A 154 13.08 10.92 15.35
CA GLU A 154 14.24 10.07 15.51
C GLU A 154 13.78 8.73 16.07
N VAL A 155 13.90 7.68 15.26
CA VAL A 155 13.49 6.33 15.62
C VAL A 155 14.74 5.44 15.71
N ARG A 156 14.85 4.71 16.83
CA ARG A 156 15.87 3.67 17.01
C ARG A 156 15.17 2.36 17.28
N GLU A 157 15.35 1.40 16.38
CA GLU A 157 14.75 0.08 16.51
C GLU A 157 15.66 -1.02 15.98
N GLU A 158 15.50 -2.25 16.47
CA GLU A 158 15.98 -3.44 15.81
C GLU A 158 14.87 -3.94 14.87
N ASN A 159 15.16 -3.99 13.58
CA ASN A 159 14.19 -4.37 12.59
C ASN A 159 14.72 -5.42 11.62
N TYR A 160 13.81 -6.02 10.88
CA TYR A 160 14.14 -6.95 9.80
C TYR A 160 14.32 -6.19 8.49
N PHE A 161 15.32 -6.61 7.73
CA PHE A 161 15.65 -6.06 6.43
C PHE A 161 15.68 -7.15 5.38
N PHE A 162 15.24 -6.79 4.16
CA PHE A 162 15.32 -7.63 2.99
C PHE A 162 16.56 -7.28 2.17
N LYS A 163 17.31 -8.28 1.71
CA LYS A 163 18.54 -8.09 0.90
C LYS A 163 18.21 -7.75 -0.56
N LEU A 164 17.52 -6.64 -0.79
CA LEU A 164 17.07 -6.21 -2.12
C LEU A 164 18.22 -6.09 -3.13
N SER A 165 19.43 -5.68 -2.69
CA SER A 165 20.62 -5.57 -3.53
C SER A 165 21.02 -6.87 -4.24
N ASN A 166 20.69 -8.04 -3.68
CA ASN A 166 20.93 -9.34 -4.31
C ASN A 166 20.10 -9.58 -5.58
N TYR A 167 19.08 -8.76 -5.79
CA TYR A 167 18.13 -8.90 -6.89
C TYR A 167 18.32 -7.87 -7.99
N GLN A 168 19.23 -6.87 -7.79
CA GLN A 168 19.40 -5.75 -8.70
C GLN A 168 19.63 -6.19 -10.16
N ASP A 169 20.63 -7.06 -10.40
CA ASP A 169 20.97 -7.48 -11.78
C ASP A 169 19.85 -8.29 -12.43
N LYS A 170 19.17 -9.13 -11.64
CA LYS A 170 18.02 -9.92 -12.12
C LYS A 170 16.85 -9.03 -12.50
N LEU A 171 16.56 -7.99 -11.69
CA LEU A 171 15.50 -7.03 -11.97
C LEU A 171 15.81 -6.20 -13.20
N LEU A 172 17.06 -5.72 -13.33
CA LEU A 172 17.49 -4.98 -14.54
C LEU A 172 17.36 -5.82 -15.81
N ALA A 173 17.76 -7.08 -15.74
CA ALA A 173 17.63 -8.00 -16.89
C ALA A 173 16.17 -8.34 -17.25
N LEU A 174 15.24 -8.25 -16.28
CA LEU A 174 13.81 -8.48 -16.50
C LEU A 174 13.12 -7.29 -17.19
N ILE A 175 13.61 -6.07 -16.93
CA ILE A 175 13.00 -4.82 -17.44
C ILE A 175 13.54 -4.46 -18.83
N GLN A 176 14.75 -4.89 -19.19
CA GLN A 176 15.37 -4.69 -20.50
C GLN A 176 14.84 -5.66 -21.56
#